data_3e7d0f0559392139df7950c15b8a2c6d
#
_entry.id   3e7d0f0559392139df7950c15b8a2c6d
#
_cell.length_a   1.000
_cell.length_b   1.000
_cell.length_c   1.000
_cell.angle_alpha   90.00
_cell.angle_beta   90.00
_cell.angle_gamma   90.00
#
_symmetry.space_group_name_H-M   'P 1'
#
loop_
_entity.id
_entity.type
_entity.pdbx_description
1 polymer ?
#
loop_
_entity_poly.entity_id
_entity_poly.type
_entity_poly.pdbx_seq_one_letter_code
_entity_poly.pdbx_strand_id
1 'polypeptide(L)'
;MERATDIVRTISGVFASRVVGQENLRLTLLAALAAGGHVLLESVPGLAKTTAASALASAITGSFARIQCTPDLMPNDIIGTQIFNYGSGTFTTQLGPVHANVVLLDEINRSSAKTQSAMLEAMQERQTSIGGEVYKLPEPFMVLATQNPIEEEGTYVLPEAQMDRFLMKEVLTYPRPAEEHEILDRSTAGRLAAPKEPVATVSLEDVRFLQQMVDRVHVDPAVKRYIIDLVFTTRGSGPRPVANLTQSVRVGASPRGSLALMRVGQANALLHGRSYVTPDDVRQMRYSVLRHRLVLTFDALAGGVSPEQIIDAVFSAVPMP
;
A
#
# COMPACT_ATOMS: atom_id res chain seq x y z
N MET A 1 -14.98 -12.40 -15.27
CA MET A 1 -13.67 -12.97 -14.86
C MET A 1 -12.61 -12.74 -15.93
N GLU A 2 -12.84 -13.11 -17.18
CA GLU A 2 -11.88 -12.98 -18.28
C GLU A 2 -11.30 -11.55 -18.42
N ARG A 3 -12.17 -10.53 -18.54
CA ARG A 3 -11.74 -9.11 -18.56
C ARG A 3 -10.86 -8.73 -17.35
N ALA A 4 -11.20 -9.19 -16.13
CA ALA A 4 -10.40 -8.91 -14.94
C ALA A 4 -9.00 -9.56 -15.04
N THR A 5 -8.92 -10.79 -15.53
CA THR A 5 -7.66 -11.51 -15.76
C THR A 5 -6.78 -10.79 -16.79
N ASP A 6 -7.35 -10.27 -17.86
CA ASP A 6 -6.61 -9.54 -18.89
C ASP A 6 -6.07 -8.19 -18.36
N ILE A 7 -6.86 -7.47 -17.58
CA ILE A 7 -6.44 -6.24 -16.91
C ILE A 7 -5.22 -6.53 -16.01
N VAL A 8 -5.33 -7.55 -15.15
CA VAL A 8 -4.26 -7.95 -14.23
C VAL A 8 -3.00 -8.36 -15.00
N ARG A 9 -3.14 -9.13 -16.06
CA ARG A 9 -2.03 -9.57 -16.93
C ARG A 9 -1.33 -8.39 -17.58
N THR A 10 -2.08 -7.41 -18.07
CA THR A 10 -1.53 -6.20 -18.70
C THR A 10 -0.71 -5.40 -17.68
N ILE A 11 -1.26 -5.09 -16.50
CA ILE A 11 -0.54 -4.34 -15.46
C ILE A 11 0.70 -5.11 -14.98
N SER A 12 0.57 -6.43 -14.76
CA SER A 12 1.69 -7.31 -14.38
C SER A 12 2.81 -7.30 -15.43
N GLY A 13 2.46 -7.35 -16.71
CA GLY A 13 3.43 -7.33 -17.81
C GLY A 13 4.22 -6.02 -17.86
N VAL A 14 3.53 -4.88 -17.70
CA VAL A 14 4.18 -3.56 -17.64
C VAL A 14 5.12 -3.48 -16.43
N PHE A 15 4.68 -3.95 -15.26
CA PHE A 15 5.50 -3.96 -14.06
C PHE A 15 6.76 -4.82 -14.26
N ALA A 16 6.62 -6.06 -14.72
CA ALA A 16 7.73 -6.98 -14.94
C ALA A 16 8.74 -6.50 -16.00
N SER A 17 8.29 -5.68 -16.97
CA SER A 17 9.18 -5.08 -17.96
C SER A 17 10.13 -4.03 -17.37
N ARG A 18 9.77 -3.42 -16.23
CA ARG A 18 10.52 -2.32 -15.60
C ARG A 18 11.19 -2.69 -14.28
N VAL A 19 10.60 -3.63 -13.54
CA VAL A 19 11.08 -4.06 -12.23
C VAL A 19 11.52 -5.52 -12.32
N VAL A 20 12.76 -5.78 -11.95
CA VAL A 20 13.30 -7.15 -11.90
C VAL A 20 13.06 -7.70 -10.51
N GLY A 21 12.61 -8.95 -10.42
CA GLY A 21 12.28 -9.57 -9.15
C GLY A 21 11.10 -8.87 -8.46
N GLN A 22 11.16 -8.75 -7.14
CA GLN A 22 10.15 -8.03 -6.33
C GLN A 22 8.71 -8.55 -6.54
N GLU A 23 8.55 -9.88 -6.65
CA GLU A 23 7.25 -10.52 -6.89
C GLU A 23 6.22 -10.19 -5.80
N ASN A 24 6.64 -10.12 -4.53
CA ASN A 24 5.77 -9.74 -3.43
C ASN A 24 5.29 -8.30 -3.55
N LEU A 25 6.18 -7.38 -3.95
CA LEU A 25 5.83 -5.99 -4.22
C LEU A 25 4.80 -5.89 -5.34
N ARG A 26 5.02 -6.60 -6.46
CA ARG A 26 4.08 -6.65 -7.57
C ARG A 26 2.70 -7.12 -7.13
N LEU A 27 2.65 -8.22 -6.38
CA LEU A 27 1.40 -8.77 -5.86
C LEU A 27 0.71 -7.80 -4.89
N THR A 28 1.46 -7.20 -3.97
CA THR A 28 0.96 -6.20 -3.02
C THR A 28 0.37 -4.98 -3.73
N LEU A 29 1.05 -4.45 -4.74
CA LEU A 29 0.57 -3.29 -5.50
C LEU A 29 -0.68 -3.60 -6.31
N LEU A 30 -0.73 -4.77 -6.97
CA LEU A 30 -1.92 -5.22 -7.71
C LEU A 30 -3.11 -5.46 -6.78
N ALA A 31 -2.89 -6.14 -5.66
CA ALA A 31 -3.93 -6.39 -4.67
C ALA A 31 -4.47 -5.08 -4.07
N ALA A 32 -3.59 -4.13 -3.74
CA ALA A 32 -3.99 -2.83 -3.21
C ALA A 32 -4.74 -1.99 -4.24
N LEU A 33 -4.32 -1.98 -5.51
CA LEU A 33 -5.02 -1.30 -6.59
C LEU A 33 -6.43 -1.87 -6.78
N ALA A 34 -6.54 -3.20 -6.84
CA ALA A 34 -7.82 -3.90 -6.98
C ALA A 34 -8.72 -3.73 -5.74
N ALA A 35 -8.14 -3.70 -4.55
CA ALA A 35 -8.87 -3.45 -3.31
C ALA A 35 -9.22 -1.96 -3.09
N GLY A 36 -8.70 -1.04 -3.90
CA GLY A 36 -8.90 0.40 -3.73
C GLY A 36 -8.21 0.98 -2.49
N GLY A 37 -7.08 0.39 -2.07
CA GLY A 37 -6.33 0.77 -0.88
C GLY A 37 -5.02 1.48 -1.16
N HIS A 38 -4.34 1.91 -0.10
CA HIS A 38 -3.05 2.59 -0.12
C HIS A 38 -1.96 1.68 0.43
N VAL A 39 -0.72 1.86 0.00
CA VAL A 39 0.43 1.01 0.38
C VAL A 39 1.55 1.84 0.99
N LEU A 40 2.08 1.36 2.09
CA LEU A 40 3.32 1.85 2.68
C LEU A 40 4.47 0.93 2.27
N LEU A 41 5.49 1.49 1.64
CA LEU A 41 6.69 0.76 1.23
C LEU A 41 7.84 1.10 2.18
N GLU A 42 8.38 0.09 2.82
CA GLU A 42 9.56 0.24 3.67
C GLU A 42 10.76 -0.38 3.00
N SER A 43 11.81 0.37 2.83
CA SER A 43 13.06 -0.18 2.30
C SER A 43 14.24 0.77 2.49
N VAL A 44 15.42 0.19 2.45
CA VAL A 44 16.66 0.95 2.26
C VAL A 44 16.66 1.68 0.89
N PRO A 45 17.51 2.70 0.72
CA PRO A 45 17.68 3.38 -0.56
C PRO A 45 18.09 2.41 -1.69
N GLY A 46 17.73 2.74 -2.93
CA GLY A 46 18.19 1.99 -4.12
C GLY A 46 17.35 0.75 -4.51
N LEU A 47 16.30 0.39 -3.77
CA LEU A 47 15.47 -0.79 -4.07
C LEU A 47 14.26 -0.51 -4.97
N ALA A 48 14.44 0.34 -5.99
CA ALA A 48 13.47 0.57 -7.08
C ALA A 48 12.06 1.00 -6.64
N LYS A 49 11.85 1.62 -5.46
CA LYS A 49 10.53 2.13 -4.99
C LYS A 49 9.87 3.04 -6.01
N THR A 50 10.60 4.06 -6.45
CA THR A 50 10.12 5.04 -7.43
C THR A 50 9.85 4.38 -8.78
N THR A 51 10.72 3.43 -9.19
CA THR A 51 10.54 2.66 -10.43
C THR A 51 9.27 1.81 -10.38
N ALA A 52 9.00 1.16 -9.25
CA ALA A 52 7.79 0.34 -9.07
C ALA A 52 6.51 1.20 -9.11
N ALA A 53 6.51 2.35 -8.43
CA ALA A 53 5.38 3.29 -8.46
C ALA A 53 5.16 3.84 -9.87
N SER A 54 6.22 4.25 -10.57
CA SER A 54 6.16 4.71 -11.95
C SER A 54 5.72 3.60 -12.92
N ALA A 55 6.15 2.35 -12.69
CA ALA A 55 5.73 1.20 -13.50
C ALA A 55 4.23 0.95 -13.36
N LEU A 56 3.71 0.96 -12.13
CA LEU A 56 2.27 0.82 -11.89
C LEU A 56 1.48 1.97 -12.54
N ALA A 57 1.91 3.21 -12.31
CA ALA A 57 1.26 4.40 -12.86
C ALA A 57 1.23 4.40 -14.39
N SER A 58 2.32 3.96 -15.04
CA SER A 58 2.41 3.90 -16.49
C SER A 58 1.59 2.78 -17.13
N ALA A 59 1.16 1.79 -16.33
CA ALA A 59 0.25 0.75 -16.79
C ALA A 59 -1.21 1.23 -16.86
N ILE A 60 -1.51 2.42 -16.33
CA ILE A 60 -2.86 2.96 -16.21
C ILE A 60 -2.93 4.30 -16.93
N THR A 61 -4.02 4.55 -17.66
CA THR A 61 -4.25 5.85 -18.34
C THR A 61 -4.73 6.93 -17.36
N GLY A 62 -4.06 7.04 -16.20
CA GLY A 62 -4.39 7.97 -15.13
C GLY A 62 -3.29 9.01 -14.91
N SER A 63 -3.60 10.03 -14.12
CA SER A 63 -2.62 11.02 -13.68
C SER A 63 -1.72 10.44 -12.58
N PHE A 64 -0.42 10.78 -12.65
CA PHE A 64 0.59 10.42 -11.67
C PHE A 64 1.26 11.67 -11.10
N ALA A 65 1.40 11.70 -9.80
CA ALA A 65 2.18 12.73 -9.12
C ALA A 65 3.22 12.10 -8.19
N ARG A 66 4.42 12.65 -8.18
CA ARG A 66 5.46 12.33 -7.20
C ARG A 66 5.67 13.53 -6.30
N ILE A 67 5.62 13.30 -5.01
CA ILE A 67 5.84 14.30 -3.97
C ILE A 67 7.03 13.83 -3.14
N GLN A 68 8.14 14.57 -3.22
CA GLN A 68 9.29 14.34 -2.35
C GLN A 68 9.02 15.00 -1.02
N CYS A 69 8.92 14.22 0.04
CA CYS A 69 8.70 14.74 1.38
C CYS A 69 10.01 15.29 1.96
N THR A 70 9.93 16.52 2.47
CA THR A 70 11.02 17.24 3.12
C THR A 70 10.51 17.91 4.40
N PRO A 71 11.37 18.27 5.36
CA PRO A 71 10.92 18.87 6.61
C PRO A 71 10.18 20.21 6.44
N ASP A 72 10.47 20.95 5.39
CA ASP A 72 9.87 22.25 5.04
C ASP A 72 8.59 22.13 4.21
N LEU A 73 8.25 20.91 3.71
CA LEU A 73 7.04 20.68 2.93
C LEU A 73 5.79 20.99 3.77
N MET A 74 4.95 21.87 3.27
CA MET A 74 3.72 22.30 3.93
C MET A 74 2.49 21.52 3.43
N PRO A 75 1.42 21.39 4.22
CA PRO A 75 0.17 20.77 3.77
C PRO A 75 -0.37 21.35 2.46
N ASN A 76 -0.30 22.67 2.31
CA ASN A 76 -0.81 23.37 1.12
C ASN A 76 -0.03 23.02 -0.16
N ASP A 77 1.24 22.63 -0.04
CA ASP A 77 2.05 22.19 -1.19
C ASP A 77 1.52 20.85 -1.74
N ILE A 78 0.84 20.07 -0.90
CA ILE A 78 0.25 18.77 -1.27
C ILE A 78 -1.19 18.92 -1.71
N ILE A 79 -2.03 19.58 -0.89
CA ILE A 79 -3.48 19.63 -1.12
C ILE A 79 -3.87 20.75 -2.09
N GLY A 80 -3.08 21.84 -2.14
CA GLY A 80 -3.36 23.03 -2.94
C GLY A 80 -3.66 24.26 -2.09
N THR A 81 -3.83 25.40 -2.76
CA THR A 81 -4.02 26.70 -2.12
C THR A 81 -4.92 27.60 -2.94
N GLN A 82 -5.42 28.66 -2.31
CA GLN A 82 -6.07 29.75 -3.03
C GLN A 82 -5.06 30.85 -3.36
N ILE A 83 -5.09 31.29 -4.61
CA ILE A 83 -4.26 32.40 -5.09
C ILE A 83 -5.15 33.59 -5.39
N PHE A 84 -4.83 34.74 -4.84
CA PHE A 84 -5.53 35.97 -5.15
C PHE A 84 -5.08 36.50 -6.50
N ASN A 85 -6.03 36.66 -7.43
CA ASN A 85 -5.77 37.26 -8.72
C ASN A 85 -6.04 38.79 -8.65
N TYR A 86 -4.99 39.59 -8.65
CA TYR A 86 -5.08 41.02 -8.58
C TYR A 86 -5.80 41.67 -9.78
N GLY A 87 -5.77 41.01 -10.96
CA GLY A 87 -6.39 41.53 -12.17
C GLY A 87 -7.93 41.40 -12.16
N SER A 88 -8.45 40.32 -11.55
CA SER A 88 -9.90 40.09 -11.44
C SER A 88 -10.47 40.40 -10.06
N GLY A 89 -9.64 40.64 -9.05
CA GLY A 89 -10.06 40.82 -7.66
C GLY A 89 -10.66 39.57 -7.01
N THR A 90 -10.38 38.39 -7.53
CA THR A 90 -10.97 37.12 -7.08
C THR A 90 -9.93 36.13 -6.64
N PHE A 91 -10.31 35.18 -5.77
CA PHE A 91 -9.49 34.03 -5.44
C PHE A 91 -9.69 32.93 -6.48
N THR A 92 -8.61 32.31 -6.89
CA THR A 92 -8.60 31.11 -7.76
C THR A 92 -7.96 29.97 -7.00
N THR A 93 -8.63 28.80 -6.96
CA THR A 93 -8.09 27.62 -6.32
C THR A 93 -7.12 26.91 -7.26
N GLN A 94 -5.90 26.71 -6.79
CA GLN A 94 -4.92 25.84 -7.44
C GLN A 94 -4.86 24.52 -6.69
N LEU A 95 -5.31 23.43 -7.33
CA LEU A 95 -5.24 22.09 -6.77
C LEU A 95 -3.80 21.60 -6.68
N GLY A 96 -3.46 20.95 -5.57
CA GLY A 96 -2.14 20.39 -5.34
C GLY A 96 -1.95 19.02 -5.98
N PRO A 97 -0.73 18.48 -5.96
CA PRO A 97 -0.36 17.21 -6.61
C PRO A 97 -1.10 15.99 -6.05
N VAL A 98 -1.73 16.07 -4.88
CA VAL A 98 -2.56 14.98 -4.35
C VAL A 98 -3.76 14.66 -5.24
N HIS A 99 -4.19 15.62 -6.09
CA HIS A 99 -5.30 15.44 -7.04
C HIS A 99 -4.88 14.66 -8.30
N ALA A 100 -4.13 13.57 -8.09
CA ALA A 100 -3.77 12.61 -9.12
C ALA A 100 -4.31 11.21 -8.79
N ASN A 101 -4.50 10.35 -9.80
CA ASN A 101 -5.00 8.98 -9.59
C ASN A 101 -4.01 8.10 -8.82
N VAL A 102 -2.72 8.24 -9.11
CA VAL A 102 -1.64 7.56 -8.38
C VAL A 102 -0.68 8.60 -7.84
N VAL A 103 -0.47 8.62 -6.54
CA VAL A 103 0.43 9.54 -5.85
C VAL A 103 1.54 8.76 -5.17
N LEU A 104 2.78 9.08 -5.49
CA LEU A 104 3.95 8.60 -4.77
C LEU A 104 4.38 9.66 -3.76
N LEU A 105 4.29 9.34 -2.47
CA LEU A 105 4.88 10.12 -1.38
C LEU A 105 6.24 9.53 -1.04
N ASP A 106 7.28 10.17 -1.54
CA ASP A 106 8.64 9.66 -1.31
C ASP A 106 9.17 10.17 0.04
N GLU A 107 9.59 9.24 0.91
CA GLU A 107 10.12 9.50 2.25
C GLU A 107 9.15 10.26 3.18
N ILE A 108 7.93 9.73 3.33
CA ILE A 108 6.87 10.38 4.14
C ILE A 108 7.31 10.70 5.58
N ASN A 109 8.20 9.90 6.15
CA ASN A 109 8.76 10.12 7.48
C ASN A 109 9.68 11.35 7.58
N ARG A 110 10.07 12.00 6.49
CA ARG A 110 10.81 13.28 6.50
C ARG A 110 9.89 14.50 6.57
N SER A 111 8.61 14.37 6.27
CA SER A 111 7.67 15.49 6.38
C SER A 111 7.19 15.70 7.81
N SER A 112 6.81 16.92 8.15
CA SER A 112 6.27 17.28 9.47
C SER A 112 5.01 16.48 9.81
N ALA A 113 4.73 16.29 11.11
CA ALA A 113 3.51 15.60 11.56
C ALA A 113 2.22 16.27 11.03
N LYS A 114 2.24 17.59 10.83
CA LYS A 114 1.11 18.33 10.26
C LYS A 114 0.87 17.96 8.81
N THR A 115 1.92 17.84 8.02
CA THR A 115 1.89 17.46 6.61
C THR A 115 1.47 16.00 6.44
N GLN A 116 2.02 15.09 7.28
CA GLN A 116 1.59 13.70 7.33
C GLN A 116 0.08 13.59 7.62
N SER A 117 -0.42 14.32 8.62
CA SER A 117 -1.84 14.30 9.00
C SER A 117 -2.76 14.77 7.87
N ALA A 118 -2.40 15.87 7.17
CA ALA A 118 -3.19 16.36 6.05
C ALA A 118 -3.27 15.35 4.90
N MET A 119 -2.15 14.68 4.60
CA MET A 119 -2.13 13.65 3.56
C MET A 119 -2.96 12.43 3.93
N LEU A 120 -2.84 11.98 5.19
CA LEU A 120 -3.59 10.81 5.69
C LEU A 120 -5.10 11.11 5.82
N GLU A 121 -5.48 12.37 6.06
CA GLU A 121 -6.87 12.80 5.99
C GLU A 121 -7.39 12.74 4.55
N ALA A 122 -6.67 13.29 3.59
CA ALA A 122 -7.01 13.22 2.17
C ALA A 122 -7.17 11.75 1.68
N MET A 123 -6.29 10.85 2.13
CA MET A 123 -6.38 9.41 1.84
C MET A 123 -7.66 8.78 2.38
N GLN A 124 -8.05 9.12 3.60
CA GLN A 124 -9.20 8.53 4.27
C GLN A 124 -10.51 9.09 3.73
N GLU A 125 -10.60 10.42 3.62
CA GLU A 125 -11.84 11.12 3.25
C GLU A 125 -12.06 11.19 1.73
N ARG A 126 -11.06 10.83 0.92
CA ARG A 126 -11.10 10.93 -0.55
C ARG A 126 -11.43 12.33 -1.06
N GLN A 127 -11.07 13.35 -0.28
CA GLN A 127 -11.30 14.76 -0.57
C GLN A 127 -10.29 15.63 0.16
N THR A 128 -10.19 16.90 -0.28
CA THR A 128 -9.41 17.94 0.39
C THR A 128 -10.28 19.17 0.60
N SER A 129 -9.94 20.00 1.59
CA SER A 129 -10.59 21.28 1.85
C SER A 129 -9.61 22.42 1.58
N ILE A 130 -9.97 23.33 0.67
CA ILE A 130 -9.15 24.48 0.27
C ILE A 130 -10.00 25.72 0.29
N GLY A 131 -9.63 26.70 1.12
CA GLY A 131 -10.39 27.96 1.22
C GLY A 131 -11.83 27.83 1.69
N GLY A 132 -12.15 26.75 2.42
CA GLY A 132 -13.50 26.43 2.89
C GLY A 132 -14.34 25.61 1.91
N GLU A 133 -13.85 25.33 0.72
CA GLU A 133 -14.50 24.48 -0.27
C GLU A 133 -13.92 23.07 -0.28
N VAL A 134 -14.77 22.07 -0.57
CA VAL A 134 -14.40 20.65 -0.62
C VAL A 134 -14.16 20.20 -2.06
N TYR A 135 -13.01 19.62 -2.31
CA TYR A 135 -12.59 19.08 -3.61
C TYR A 135 -12.38 17.59 -3.51
N LYS A 136 -13.18 16.82 -4.26
CA LYS A 136 -13.04 15.37 -4.32
C LYS A 136 -11.74 14.97 -5.04
N LEU A 137 -11.10 13.93 -4.55
CA LEU A 137 -9.96 13.32 -5.24
C LEU A 137 -10.44 12.46 -6.42
N PRO A 138 -9.61 12.28 -7.46
CA PRO A 138 -9.98 11.49 -8.62
C PRO A 138 -10.18 10.01 -8.27
N GLU A 139 -11.04 9.32 -9.00
CA GLU A 139 -11.26 7.88 -8.84
C GLU A 139 -10.84 7.12 -10.10
N PRO A 140 -10.09 6.03 -9.97
CA PRO A 140 -9.50 5.47 -8.73
C PRO A 140 -8.40 6.37 -8.15
N PHE A 141 -8.20 6.29 -6.83
CA PHE A 141 -7.17 7.02 -6.11
C PHE A 141 -6.31 6.06 -5.29
N MET A 142 -5.01 6.06 -5.50
CA MET A 142 -4.06 5.22 -4.79
C MET A 142 -2.83 6.02 -4.35
N VAL A 143 -2.46 5.89 -3.10
CA VAL A 143 -1.22 6.45 -2.56
C VAL A 143 -0.23 5.35 -2.27
N LEU A 144 0.97 5.53 -2.76
CA LEU A 144 2.16 4.77 -2.43
C LEU A 144 3.05 5.68 -1.58
N ALA A 145 3.17 5.40 -0.30
CA ALA A 145 4.08 6.14 0.57
C ALA A 145 5.34 5.31 0.79
N THR A 146 6.50 5.94 0.77
CA THR A 146 7.77 5.27 1.09
C THR A 146 8.33 5.78 2.41
N GLN A 147 8.97 4.89 3.15
CA GLN A 147 9.78 5.25 4.32
C GLN A 147 11.13 4.54 4.29
N ASN A 148 12.13 5.20 4.83
CA ASN A 148 13.45 4.62 5.02
C ASN A 148 13.63 4.33 6.52
N PRO A 149 13.78 3.05 6.94
CA PRO A 149 13.90 2.70 8.34
C PRO A 149 15.27 3.02 8.95
N ILE A 150 16.29 3.30 8.13
CA ILE A 150 17.68 3.50 8.59
C ILE A 150 17.93 4.99 8.87
N GLU A 151 17.24 5.90 8.21
CA GLU A 151 17.40 7.32 8.42
C GLU A 151 16.61 7.76 9.66
N GLU A 152 17.31 7.99 10.78
CA GLU A 152 16.71 8.49 12.02
C GLU A 152 16.82 10.01 12.14
N GLU A 153 17.86 10.61 11.59
CA GLU A 153 18.11 12.04 11.69
C GLU A 153 17.16 12.85 10.80
N GLY A 154 16.46 13.82 11.39
CA GLY A 154 15.49 14.66 10.66
C GLY A 154 14.20 13.96 10.25
N THR A 155 13.86 12.82 10.87
CA THR A 155 12.64 12.08 10.57
C THR A 155 11.59 12.18 11.68
N TYR A 156 10.32 12.12 11.27
CA TYR A 156 9.17 12.03 12.16
C TYR A 156 8.52 10.66 11.97
N VAL A 157 8.63 9.82 12.98
CA VAL A 157 8.03 8.48 12.95
C VAL A 157 6.52 8.59 12.73
N LEU A 158 5.98 7.84 11.78
CA LEU A 158 4.53 7.75 11.60
C LEU A 158 3.91 7.06 12.84
N PRO A 159 2.97 7.71 13.53
CA PRO A 159 2.24 7.08 14.62
C PRO A 159 1.51 5.81 14.16
N GLU A 160 1.41 4.83 15.04
CA GLU A 160 0.77 3.53 14.78
C GLU A 160 -0.67 3.68 14.25
N ALA A 161 -1.46 4.63 14.80
CA ALA A 161 -2.81 4.93 14.36
C ALA A 161 -2.86 5.52 12.93
N GLN A 162 -1.77 6.12 12.47
CA GLN A 162 -1.64 6.63 11.12
C GLN A 162 -1.21 5.53 10.15
N MET A 163 -0.31 4.65 10.57
CA MET A 163 0.09 3.48 9.77
C MET A 163 -1.10 2.54 9.50
N ASP A 164 -2.03 2.39 10.45
CA ASP A 164 -3.24 1.55 10.29
C ASP A 164 -4.20 2.04 9.19
N ARG A 165 -4.00 3.24 8.63
CA ARG A 165 -4.74 3.77 7.47
C ARG A 165 -4.28 3.20 6.14
N PHE A 166 -3.04 2.72 6.06
CA PHE A 166 -2.57 1.99 4.90
C PHE A 166 -3.18 0.58 4.88
N LEU A 167 -3.68 0.17 3.73
CA LEU A 167 -4.25 -1.16 3.55
C LEU A 167 -3.18 -2.23 3.75
N MET A 168 -2.01 -2.00 3.19
CA MET A 168 -0.87 -2.91 3.20
C MET A 168 0.45 -2.17 3.45
N LYS A 169 1.39 -2.84 4.11
CA LYS A 169 2.78 -2.44 4.23
C LYS A 169 3.67 -3.51 3.61
N GLU A 170 4.51 -3.14 2.65
CA GLU A 170 5.48 -4.04 2.05
C GLU A 170 6.90 -3.63 2.44
N VAL A 171 7.71 -4.61 2.84
CA VAL A 171 9.12 -4.44 3.16
C VAL A 171 9.93 -5.01 2.01
N LEU A 172 10.65 -4.13 1.32
CA LEU A 172 11.48 -4.53 0.20
C LEU A 172 12.83 -5.04 0.71
N THR A 173 13.24 -6.17 0.19
CA THR A 173 14.55 -6.76 0.44
C THR A 173 15.47 -6.59 -0.76
N TYR A 174 16.77 -6.75 -0.54
CA TYR A 174 17.73 -6.78 -1.64
C TYR A 174 17.38 -7.87 -2.64
N PRO A 175 17.61 -7.63 -3.95
CA PRO A 175 17.43 -8.64 -4.96
C PRO A 175 18.40 -9.81 -4.74
N ARG A 176 18.01 -10.98 -5.21
CA ARG A 176 18.89 -12.15 -5.23
C ARG A 176 19.99 -11.97 -6.29
N PRO A 177 21.14 -12.67 -6.17
CA PRO A 177 22.24 -12.53 -7.12
C PRO A 177 21.84 -12.70 -8.59
N ALA A 178 20.91 -13.60 -8.89
CA ALA A 178 20.39 -13.80 -10.25
C ALA A 178 19.57 -12.61 -10.74
N GLU A 179 18.82 -11.97 -9.86
CA GLU A 179 18.03 -10.76 -10.17
C GLU A 179 18.94 -9.55 -10.35
N GLU A 180 20.03 -9.41 -9.56
CA GLU A 180 21.04 -8.38 -9.78
C GLU A 180 21.74 -8.55 -11.12
N HIS A 181 22.06 -9.77 -11.51
CA HIS A 181 22.63 -10.04 -12.83
C HIS A 181 21.68 -9.59 -13.95
N GLU A 182 20.41 -9.91 -13.85
CA GLU A 182 19.40 -9.45 -14.80
C GLU A 182 19.27 -7.91 -14.83
N ILE A 183 19.40 -7.22 -13.69
CA ILE A 183 19.41 -5.75 -13.61
C ILE A 183 20.59 -5.19 -14.40
N LEU A 184 21.79 -5.76 -14.25
CA LEU A 184 23.00 -5.35 -14.98
C LEU A 184 22.83 -5.58 -16.48
N ASP A 185 22.31 -6.73 -16.90
CA ASP A 185 22.05 -7.05 -18.29
C ASP A 185 21.04 -6.08 -18.92
N ARG A 186 19.94 -5.78 -18.23
CA ARG A 186 18.95 -4.80 -18.67
C ARG A 186 19.53 -3.40 -18.75
N SER A 187 20.41 -3.02 -17.82
CA SER A 187 21.11 -1.73 -17.81
C SER A 187 22.00 -1.59 -19.05
N THR A 188 22.82 -2.60 -19.30
CA THR A 188 23.76 -2.64 -20.45
C THR A 188 23.01 -2.61 -21.79
N ALA A 189 21.84 -3.27 -21.86
CA ALA A 189 20.98 -3.26 -23.04
C ALA A 189 20.14 -1.97 -23.20
N GLY A 190 20.26 -0.99 -22.28
CA GLY A 190 19.45 0.23 -22.28
C GLY A 190 17.96 0.02 -21.97
N ARG A 191 17.60 -1.15 -21.41
CA ARG A 191 16.21 -1.56 -21.15
C ARG A 191 15.68 -1.14 -19.77
N LEU A 192 16.52 -0.54 -18.91
CA LEU A 192 16.08 0.03 -17.63
C LEU A 192 15.43 1.40 -17.78
N ALA A 193 15.67 2.10 -18.88
CA ALA A 193 15.01 3.35 -19.20
C ALA A 193 13.52 3.09 -19.56
N ALA A 194 12.69 4.13 -19.39
CA ALA A 194 11.30 4.06 -19.81
C ALA A 194 11.22 3.61 -21.29
N PRO A 195 10.35 2.66 -21.65
CA PRO A 195 10.22 2.20 -23.01
C PRO A 195 9.91 3.39 -23.92
N LYS A 196 10.56 3.43 -25.09
CA LYS A 196 10.33 4.44 -26.12
C LYS A 196 9.00 4.22 -26.86
N GLU A 197 8.43 3.02 -26.77
CA GLU A 197 7.18 2.65 -27.41
C GLU A 197 6.01 2.73 -26.43
N PRO A 198 4.78 2.99 -26.92
CA PRO A 198 3.60 2.97 -26.06
C PRO A 198 3.42 1.58 -25.45
N VAL A 199 3.37 1.54 -24.14
CA VAL A 199 3.08 0.31 -23.38
C VAL A 199 1.58 0.09 -23.39
N ALA A 200 1.14 -1.16 -23.45
CA ALA A 200 -0.27 -1.50 -23.27
C ALA A 200 -0.76 -0.95 -21.92
N THR A 201 -1.78 -0.11 -21.94
CA THR A 201 -2.32 0.55 -20.76
C THR A 201 -3.73 0.09 -20.49
N VAL A 202 -4.09 0.13 -19.22
CA VAL A 202 -5.42 -0.14 -18.69
C VAL A 202 -6.14 1.18 -18.45
N SER A 203 -7.38 1.31 -18.83
CA SER A 203 -8.17 2.52 -18.60
C SER A 203 -8.54 2.69 -17.12
N LEU A 204 -8.86 3.92 -16.71
CA LEU A 204 -9.40 4.18 -15.37
C LEU A 204 -10.73 3.45 -15.14
N GLU A 205 -11.50 3.24 -16.20
CA GLU A 205 -12.73 2.46 -16.15
C GLU A 205 -12.46 0.98 -15.89
N ASP A 206 -11.40 0.41 -16.49
CA ASP A 206 -10.99 -0.97 -16.22
C ASP A 206 -10.51 -1.16 -14.78
N VAL A 207 -9.80 -0.18 -14.22
CA VAL A 207 -9.41 -0.22 -12.80
C VAL A 207 -10.65 -0.18 -11.90
N ARG A 208 -11.62 0.72 -12.18
CA ARG A 208 -12.90 0.74 -11.44
C ARG A 208 -13.67 -0.56 -11.57
N PHE A 209 -13.69 -1.13 -12.78
CA PHE A 209 -14.29 -2.45 -13.00
C PHE A 209 -13.61 -3.53 -12.15
N LEU A 210 -12.27 -3.54 -12.09
CA LEU A 210 -11.52 -4.48 -11.25
C LEU A 210 -11.90 -4.33 -9.77
N GLN A 211 -12.02 -3.09 -9.27
CA GLN A 211 -12.43 -2.80 -7.88
C GLN A 211 -13.85 -3.30 -7.58
N GLN A 212 -14.78 -3.10 -8.52
CA GLN A 212 -16.17 -3.62 -8.40
C GLN A 212 -16.21 -5.15 -8.44
N MET A 213 -15.31 -5.79 -9.20
CA MET A 213 -15.22 -7.25 -9.22
C MET A 213 -14.71 -7.82 -7.89
N VAL A 214 -13.80 -7.12 -7.19
CA VAL A 214 -13.37 -7.49 -5.83
C VAL A 214 -14.56 -7.50 -4.86
N ASP A 215 -15.47 -6.52 -4.95
CA ASP A 215 -16.69 -6.46 -4.11
C ASP A 215 -17.60 -7.68 -4.30
N ARG A 216 -17.56 -8.30 -5.48
CA ARG A 216 -18.38 -9.48 -5.83
C ARG A 216 -17.73 -10.81 -5.47
N VAL A 217 -16.45 -10.83 -5.08
CA VAL A 217 -15.79 -12.07 -4.64
C VAL A 217 -16.41 -12.55 -3.34
N HIS A 218 -16.94 -13.76 -3.36
CA HIS A 218 -17.62 -14.35 -2.22
C HIS A 218 -16.66 -14.65 -1.08
N VAL A 219 -17.08 -14.34 0.16
CA VAL A 219 -16.35 -14.71 1.37
C VAL A 219 -17.26 -15.56 2.24
N ASP A 220 -16.94 -16.83 2.35
CA ASP A 220 -17.69 -17.77 3.17
C ASP A 220 -17.72 -17.35 4.65
N PRO A 221 -18.82 -17.56 5.38
CA PRO A 221 -18.89 -17.29 6.82
C PRO A 221 -17.78 -17.96 7.64
N ALA A 222 -17.32 -19.16 7.24
CA ALA A 222 -16.21 -19.86 7.90
C ALA A 222 -14.89 -19.09 7.72
N VAL A 223 -14.61 -18.57 6.52
CA VAL A 223 -13.43 -17.71 6.25
C VAL A 223 -13.51 -16.39 7.03
N LYS A 224 -14.70 -15.77 7.12
CA LYS A 224 -14.90 -14.56 7.94
C LYS A 224 -14.59 -14.83 9.41
N ARG A 225 -15.05 -15.96 9.94
CA ARG A 225 -14.75 -16.39 11.31
C ARG A 225 -13.26 -16.61 11.50
N TYR A 226 -12.61 -17.30 10.57
CA TYR A 226 -11.16 -17.49 10.57
C TYR A 226 -10.40 -16.17 10.65
N ILE A 227 -10.77 -15.17 9.85
CA ILE A 227 -10.18 -13.83 9.89
C ILE A 227 -10.37 -13.17 11.25
N ILE A 228 -11.57 -13.26 11.84
CA ILE A 228 -11.87 -12.73 13.16
C ILE A 228 -10.99 -13.42 14.21
N ASP A 229 -10.92 -14.75 14.19
CA ASP A 229 -10.13 -15.54 15.13
C ASP A 229 -8.64 -15.19 15.05
N LEU A 230 -8.09 -14.99 13.84
CA LEU A 230 -6.72 -14.52 13.63
C LEU A 230 -6.50 -13.16 14.32
N VAL A 231 -7.35 -12.18 14.05
CA VAL A 231 -7.19 -10.82 14.60
C VAL A 231 -7.40 -10.81 16.13
N PHE A 232 -8.38 -11.54 16.64
CA PHE A 232 -8.56 -11.69 18.10
C PHE A 232 -7.38 -12.39 18.76
N THR A 233 -6.79 -13.37 18.11
CA THR A 233 -5.57 -14.03 18.60
C THR A 233 -4.43 -13.04 18.73
N THR A 234 -4.26 -12.08 17.82
CA THR A 234 -3.23 -11.02 17.97
C THR A 234 -3.41 -10.16 19.22
N ARG A 235 -4.63 -10.11 19.80
CA ARG A 235 -4.98 -9.35 21.01
C ARG A 235 -4.90 -10.20 22.27
N GLY A 236 -4.47 -11.46 22.17
CA GLY A 236 -4.47 -12.41 23.28
C GLY A 236 -5.85 -12.97 23.67
N SER A 237 -6.88 -12.72 22.82
CA SER A 237 -8.28 -13.11 23.07
C SER A 237 -8.80 -14.12 22.04
N GLY A 238 -7.92 -14.79 21.32
CA GLY A 238 -8.27 -15.78 20.30
C GLY A 238 -8.70 -17.14 20.88
N PRO A 239 -9.17 -18.04 19.99
CA PRO A 239 -9.68 -19.36 20.39
C PRO A 239 -8.60 -20.29 20.94
N ARG A 240 -7.33 -20.03 20.63
CA ARG A 240 -6.18 -20.79 21.14
C ARG A 240 -5.09 -19.85 21.63
N PRO A 241 -4.46 -20.16 22.76
CA PRO A 241 -3.36 -19.37 23.29
C PRO A 241 -2.13 -19.48 22.38
N VAL A 242 -1.45 -18.37 22.19
CA VAL A 242 -0.11 -18.31 21.58
C VAL A 242 0.89 -18.05 22.69
N ALA A 243 1.92 -18.89 22.77
CA ALA A 243 2.93 -18.77 23.82
C ALA A 243 3.60 -17.38 23.77
N ASN A 244 3.79 -16.77 24.94
CA ASN A 244 4.47 -15.47 25.14
C ASN A 244 3.85 -14.28 24.36
N LEU A 245 2.67 -14.44 23.76
CA LEU A 245 2.06 -13.38 22.95
C LEU A 245 1.88 -12.08 23.73
N THR A 246 1.29 -12.15 24.94
CA THR A 246 1.03 -10.99 25.80
C THR A 246 2.29 -10.33 26.34
N GLN A 247 3.42 -11.04 26.35
CA GLN A 247 4.73 -10.48 26.69
C GLN A 247 5.37 -9.81 25.47
N SER A 248 5.05 -10.27 24.27
CA SER A 248 5.66 -9.79 23.02
C SER A 248 4.84 -8.72 22.32
N VAL A 249 3.52 -8.73 22.43
CA VAL A 249 2.61 -7.79 21.76
C VAL A 249 1.97 -6.85 22.79
N ARG A 250 2.28 -5.56 22.64
CA ARG A 250 1.66 -4.48 23.44
C ARG A 250 0.27 -4.14 22.92
N VAL A 251 0.11 -4.06 21.57
CA VAL A 251 -1.17 -3.76 20.92
C VAL A 251 -1.34 -4.70 19.74
N GLY A 252 -2.41 -5.49 19.73
CA GLY A 252 -2.81 -6.32 18.60
C GLY A 252 -3.56 -5.54 17.52
N ALA A 253 -3.82 -6.19 16.39
CA ALA A 253 -4.46 -5.56 15.24
C ALA A 253 -5.87 -5.03 15.55
N SER A 254 -6.20 -3.85 15.04
CA SER A 254 -7.51 -3.21 15.14
C SER A 254 -8.57 -3.93 14.28
N PRO A 255 -9.87 -3.58 14.37
CA PRO A 255 -10.88 -4.08 13.46
C PRO A 255 -10.59 -3.76 11.97
N ARG A 256 -9.79 -2.71 11.69
CA ARG A 256 -9.27 -2.44 10.34
C ARG A 256 -8.42 -3.59 9.81
N GLY A 257 -7.71 -4.32 10.68
CA GLY A 257 -6.98 -5.53 10.31
C GLY A 257 -7.90 -6.63 9.76
N SER A 258 -9.06 -6.87 10.40
CA SER A 258 -10.05 -7.84 9.89
C SER A 258 -10.61 -7.41 8.53
N LEU A 259 -10.98 -6.14 8.39
CA LEU A 259 -11.47 -5.58 7.12
C LEU A 259 -10.41 -5.67 6.02
N ALA A 260 -9.16 -5.35 6.35
CA ALA A 260 -8.05 -5.41 5.42
C ALA A 260 -7.75 -6.86 4.97
N LEU A 261 -7.70 -7.83 5.89
CA LEU A 261 -7.51 -9.25 5.55
C LEU A 261 -8.62 -9.75 4.62
N MET A 262 -9.87 -9.40 4.90
CA MET A 262 -11.00 -9.77 4.05
C MET A 262 -10.87 -9.12 2.65
N ARG A 263 -10.67 -7.82 2.60
CA ARG A 263 -10.59 -7.06 1.33
C ARG A 263 -9.42 -7.49 0.46
N VAL A 264 -8.25 -7.66 1.07
CA VAL A 264 -7.03 -8.13 0.38
C VAL A 264 -7.16 -9.59 -0.03
N GLY A 265 -7.80 -10.45 0.79
CA GLY A 265 -8.12 -11.81 0.43
C GLY A 265 -9.05 -11.91 -0.79
N GLN A 266 -10.08 -11.04 -0.87
CA GLN A 266 -10.94 -10.93 -2.05
C GLN A 266 -10.14 -10.50 -3.29
N ALA A 267 -9.28 -9.48 -3.15
CA ALA A 267 -8.43 -9.03 -4.24
C ALA A 267 -7.47 -10.16 -4.70
N ASN A 268 -6.83 -10.85 -3.76
CA ASN A 268 -5.93 -11.95 -4.07
C ASN A 268 -6.64 -13.10 -4.80
N ALA A 269 -7.84 -13.49 -4.36
CA ALA A 269 -8.66 -14.49 -5.05
C ALA A 269 -8.96 -14.08 -6.49
N LEU A 270 -9.34 -12.79 -6.72
CA LEU A 270 -9.61 -12.26 -8.05
C LEU A 270 -8.35 -12.26 -8.94
N LEU A 271 -7.18 -11.87 -8.40
CA LEU A 271 -5.90 -11.91 -9.11
C LEU A 271 -5.55 -13.32 -9.59
N HIS A 272 -6.00 -14.36 -8.87
CA HIS A 272 -5.86 -15.77 -9.23
C HIS A 272 -7.06 -16.33 -10.04
N GLY A 273 -7.93 -15.46 -10.56
CA GLY A 273 -9.08 -15.84 -11.39
C GLY A 273 -10.22 -16.54 -10.66
N ARG A 274 -10.31 -16.41 -9.33
CA ARG A 274 -11.36 -17.02 -8.51
C ARG A 274 -12.42 -16.01 -8.07
N SER A 275 -13.66 -16.47 -7.93
CA SER A 275 -14.80 -15.68 -7.46
C SER A 275 -15.13 -15.91 -5.97
N TYR A 276 -14.27 -16.60 -5.24
CA TYR A 276 -14.40 -16.88 -3.82
C TYR A 276 -13.04 -16.86 -3.13
N VAL A 277 -13.02 -16.49 -1.86
CA VAL A 277 -11.82 -16.43 -1.01
C VAL A 277 -11.56 -17.79 -0.38
N THR A 278 -10.31 -18.21 -0.40
CA THR A 278 -9.82 -19.37 0.37
C THR A 278 -9.01 -18.91 1.59
N PRO A 279 -8.82 -19.75 2.61
CA PRO A 279 -7.93 -19.42 3.73
C PRO A 279 -6.50 -19.11 3.29
N ASP A 280 -6.03 -19.73 2.20
CA ASP A 280 -4.70 -19.48 1.64
C ASP A 280 -4.55 -18.06 1.08
N ASP A 281 -5.62 -17.46 0.54
CA ASP A 281 -5.59 -16.06 0.11
C ASP A 281 -5.29 -15.11 1.27
N VAL A 282 -5.90 -15.37 2.42
CA VAL A 282 -5.66 -14.62 3.65
C VAL A 282 -4.22 -14.86 4.15
N ARG A 283 -3.77 -16.12 4.11
CA ARG A 283 -2.45 -16.52 4.58
C ARG A 283 -1.33 -15.92 3.73
N GLN A 284 -1.48 -15.90 2.41
CA GLN A 284 -0.49 -15.35 1.49
C GLN A 284 -0.20 -13.87 1.77
N MET A 285 -1.23 -13.11 2.12
CA MET A 285 -1.13 -11.66 2.32
C MET A 285 -0.92 -11.24 3.78
N ARG A 286 -0.74 -12.19 4.70
CA ARG A 286 -0.72 -11.97 6.14
C ARG A 286 0.29 -10.91 6.61
N TYR A 287 1.51 -10.96 6.06
CA TYR A 287 2.56 -10.03 6.47
C TYR A 287 2.29 -8.60 5.99
N SER A 288 1.96 -8.44 4.72
CA SER A 288 1.69 -7.12 4.15
C SER A 288 0.49 -6.44 4.82
N VAL A 289 -0.48 -7.22 5.33
CA VAL A 289 -1.66 -6.68 6.01
C VAL A 289 -1.42 -6.46 7.50
N LEU A 290 -0.72 -7.33 8.21
CA LEU A 290 -0.68 -7.31 9.67
C LEU A 290 0.60 -6.72 10.28
N ARG A 291 1.76 -6.71 9.57
CA ARG A 291 3.03 -6.30 10.17
C ARG A 291 3.04 -4.89 10.77
N HIS A 292 2.31 -3.95 10.17
CA HIS A 292 2.21 -2.57 10.64
C HIS A 292 1.04 -2.33 11.61
N ARG A 293 0.31 -3.38 11.95
CA ARG A 293 -0.83 -3.35 12.87
C ARG A 293 -0.54 -4.00 14.21
N LEU A 294 0.65 -4.58 14.37
CA LEU A 294 1.13 -5.17 15.61
C LEU A 294 2.18 -4.28 16.23
N VAL A 295 1.94 -3.88 17.47
CA VAL A 295 2.90 -3.11 18.26
C VAL A 295 3.55 -4.04 19.24
N LEU A 296 4.84 -4.26 19.06
CA LEU A 296 5.60 -5.12 19.95
C LEU A 296 5.99 -4.38 21.24
N THR A 297 6.26 -5.15 22.29
CA THR A 297 6.84 -4.61 23.54
C THR A 297 8.31 -4.27 23.31
N PHE A 298 8.85 -3.41 24.17
CA PHE A 298 10.27 -3.06 24.12
C PHE A 298 11.16 -4.30 24.32
N ASP A 299 10.80 -5.17 25.25
CA ASP A 299 11.56 -6.39 25.55
C ASP A 299 11.57 -7.36 24.37
N ALA A 300 10.45 -7.48 23.65
CA ALA A 300 10.38 -8.29 22.44
C ALA A 300 11.28 -7.75 21.33
N LEU A 301 11.23 -6.42 21.10
CA LEU A 301 12.11 -5.77 20.12
C LEU A 301 13.59 -5.90 20.49
N ALA A 302 13.94 -5.69 21.74
CA ALA A 302 15.31 -5.87 22.25
C ALA A 302 15.77 -7.34 22.15
N GLY A 303 14.85 -8.29 22.29
CA GLY A 303 15.08 -9.73 22.09
C GLY A 303 15.13 -10.16 20.62
N GLY A 304 15.00 -9.23 19.66
CA GLY A 304 15.05 -9.54 18.22
C GLY A 304 13.80 -10.21 17.66
N VAL A 305 12.65 -10.12 18.37
CA VAL A 305 11.37 -10.65 17.89
C VAL A 305 10.84 -9.74 16.79
N SER A 306 10.47 -10.32 15.65
CA SER A 306 9.86 -9.58 14.54
C SER A 306 8.34 -9.72 14.52
N PRO A 307 7.62 -8.74 13.93
CA PRO A 307 6.17 -8.87 13.71
C PRO A 307 5.80 -10.12 12.91
N GLU A 308 6.63 -10.52 11.96
CA GLU A 308 6.43 -11.72 11.12
C GLU A 308 6.42 -13.00 11.95
N GLN A 309 7.32 -13.12 12.92
CA GLN A 309 7.36 -14.29 13.83
C GLN A 309 6.07 -14.40 14.66
N ILE A 310 5.54 -13.25 15.12
CA ILE A 310 4.26 -13.21 15.84
C ILE A 310 3.12 -13.60 14.92
N ILE A 311 3.09 -13.07 13.69
CA ILE A 311 2.07 -13.40 12.69
C ILE A 311 2.09 -14.91 12.39
N ASP A 312 3.26 -15.50 12.19
CA ASP A 312 3.37 -16.94 11.93
C ASP A 312 2.89 -17.77 13.11
N ALA A 313 3.20 -17.39 14.34
CA ALA A 313 2.70 -18.06 15.55
C ALA A 313 1.17 -17.99 15.63
N VAL A 314 0.56 -16.82 15.34
CA VAL A 314 -0.89 -16.62 15.30
C VAL A 314 -1.53 -17.50 14.22
N PHE A 315 -1.01 -17.49 12.99
CA PHE A 315 -1.54 -18.29 11.88
C PHE A 315 -1.36 -19.80 12.08
N SER A 316 -0.37 -20.20 12.87
CA SER A 316 -0.17 -21.61 13.24
C SER A 316 -1.11 -22.07 14.34
N ALA A 317 -1.50 -21.17 15.25
CA ALA A 317 -2.40 -21.48 16.36
C ALA A 317 -3.87 -21.57 15.92
N VAL A 318 -4.30 -20.73 14.95
CA VAL A 318 -5.68 -20.69 14.48
C VAL A 318 -5.89 -21.70 13.35
N PRO A 319 -6.78 -22.70 13.54
CA PRO A 319 -7.04 -23.70 12.51
C PRO A 319 -7.72 -23.08 11.28
N MET A 320 -7.31 -23.50 10.12
CA MET A 320 -8.02 -23.18 8.86
C MET A 320 -9.36 -23.92 8.82
N PRO A 321 -10.41 -23.28 8.32
CA PRO A 321 -11.72 -23.90 8.12
C PRO A 321 -11.72 -24.94 7.00
#